data_2f5096660d96a32490262d37c61a8687
#
_entry.id   2f5096660d96a32490262d37c61a8687
#
_cell.length_a   1.000
_cell.length_b   1.000
_cell.length_c   1.000
_cell.angle_alpha   90.00
_cell.angle_beta   90.00
_cell.angle_gamma   90.00
#
_symmetry.space_group_name_H-M   'P 1'
#
loop_
_entity.id
_entity.type
_entity.pdbx_description
1 polymer ?
#
loop_
_entity_poly.entity_id
_entity_poly.type
_entity_poly.pdbx_seq_one_letter_code
_entity_poly.pdbx_strand_id
1 'polypeptide(L)' 'MLVRDIMTNAPKTVSPDAKLLEVVSLMCLFRFSGLPVVEDGKVKGIVAEKDVLHRMFPGLEDFKDGMV' A
#
# COMPACT_ATOMS: atom_id res chain seq x y z
N MET A 1 9.45 -25.35 8.30
CA MET A 1 9.14 -24.40 7.20
C MET A 1 9.75 -23.06 7.47
N LEU A 2 10.43 -22.50 6.50
CA LEU A 2 11.05 -21.19 6.62
C LEU A 2 10.16 -20.14 5.95
N VAL A 3 10.30 -18.88 6.37
CA VAL A 3 9.55 -17.79 5.77
C VAL A 3 9.77 -17.74 4.25
N ARG A 4 10.99 -17.99 3.81
CA ARG A 4 11.29 -17.97 2.37
C ARG A 4 10.50 -18.98 1.56
N ASP A 5 9.94 -19.99 2.21
CA ASP A 5 9.17 -21.03 1.54
C ASP A 5 7.75 -20.56 1.21
N ILE A 6 7.27 -19.55 1.91
CA ILE A 6 5.90 -19.04 1.74
C ILE A 6 5.83 -17.59 1.32
N MET A 7 6.97 -16.89 1.30
CA MET A 7 6.97 -15.48 0.91
C MET A 7 6.82 -15.32 -0.59
N THR A 8 6.35 -14.15 -1.00
CA THR A 8 6.29 -13.80 -2.41
C THR A 8 7.68 -13.39 -2.88
N ASN A 9 8.17 -14.03 -3.94
CA ASN A 9 9.43 -13.65 -4.58
C ASN A 9 9.17 -12.43 -5.47
N ALA A 10 10.12 -11.51 -5.49
CA ALA A 10 10.01 -10.28 -6.28
C ALA A 10 8.68 -9.56 -6.07
N PRO A 11 8.39 -9.13 -4.84
CA PRO A 11 7.12 -8.45 -4.54
C PRO A 11 7.03 -7.11 -5.25
N LYS A 12 5.81 -6.63 -5.45
CA LYS A 12 5.62 -5.30 -5.98
C LYS A 12 6.03 -4.28 -4.94
N THR A 13 6.78 -3.28 -5.36
CA THR A 13 7.22 -2.20 -4.50
C THR A 13 6.96 -0.87 -5.18
N VAL A 14 7.01 0.23 -4.42
CA VAL A 14 6.85 1.56 -4.97
C VAL A 14 7.99 2.45 -4.49
N SER A 15 8.27 3.50 -5.26
CA SER A 15 9.25 4.52 -4.92
C SER A 15 8.57 5.59 -4.06
N PRO A 16 9.32 6.29 -3.19
CA PRO A 16 8.76 7.46 -2.48
C PRO A 16 8.24 8.54 -3.43
N ASP A 17 8.76 8.56 -4.65
CA ASP A 17 8.35 9.55 -5.66
C ASP A 17 7.19 9.07 -6.53
N ALA A 18 6.70 7.86 -6.30
CA ALA A 18 5.57 7.33 -7.06
C ALA A 18 4.33 8.18 -6.79
N LYS A 19 3.54 8.40 -7.84
CA LYS A 19 2.32 9.17 -7.69
C LYS A 19 1.27 8.34 -6.98
N LEU A 20 0.46 9.01 -6.16
CA LEU A 20 -0.57 8.34 -5.39
C LEU A 20 -1.51 7.51 -6.28
N LEU A 21 -1.83 8.04 -7.46
CA LEU A 21 -2.70 7.35 -8.39
C LEU A 21 -2.12 6.03 -8.88
N GLU A 22 -0.80 5.99 -9.06
CA GLU A 22 -0.10 4.76 -9.46
C GLU A 22 -0.21 3.71 -8.35
N VAL A 23 -0.05 4.15 -7.11
CA VAL A 23 -0.14 3.26 -5.96
C VAL A 23 -1.55 2.67 -5.85
N VAL A 24 -2.55 3.52 -6.01
CA VAL A 24 -3.95 3.08 -5.99
C VAL A 24 -4.21 2.03 -7.07
N SER A 25 -3.71 2.29 -8.27
CA SER A 25 -3.87 1.37 -9.39
C SER A 25 -3.26 0.00 -9.11
N LEU A 26 -2.06 -0.01 -8.51
CA LEU A 26 -1.41 -1.26 -8.14
C LEU A 26 -2.20 -2.01 -7.08
N MET A 27 -2.69 -1.31 -6.08
CA MET A 27 -3.47 -1.93 -5.01
C MET A 27 -4.76 -2.54 -5.54
N CYS A 28 -5.45 -1.83 -6.45
CA CYS A 28 -6.67 -2.33 -7.04
C CYS A 28 -6.42 -3.50 -7.98
N LEU A 29 -5.38 -3.39 -8.81
CA LEU A 29 -5.08 -4.39 -9.82
C LEU A 29 -4.64 -5.72 -9.22
N PHE A 30 -3.80 -5.66 -8.20
CA PHE A 30 -3.24 -6.84 -7.56
C PHE A 30 -3.87 -7.16 -6.20
N ARG A 31 -4.84 -6.35 -5.77
CA ARG A 31 -5.56 -6.53 -4.50
C ARG A 31 -4.62 -6.54 -3.29
N PHE A 32 -3.64 -5.67 -3.33
CA PHE A 32 -2.76 -5.49 -2.18
C PHE A 32 -3.37 -4.51 -1.18
N SER A 33 -3.27 -4.82 0.10
CA SER A 33 -3.69 -3.89 1.15
C SER A 33 -2.55 -2.99 1.60
N GLY A 34 -1.34 -3.29 1.18
CA GLY A 34 -0.17 -2.47 1.48
C GLY A 34 0.97 -2.79 0.54
N LEU A 35 1.86 -1.81 0.37
CA LEU A 35 3.02 -1.95 -0.50
C LEU A 35 4.25 -1.38 0.19
N PRO A 36 5.39 -2.08 0.13
CA PRO A 36 6.63 -1.52 0.66
C PRO A 36 7.13 -0.39 -0.23
N VAL A 37 7.60 0.66 0.42
CA VAL A 37 8.21 1.80 -0.26
C VAL A 37 9.72 1.59 -0.24
N VAL A 38 10.32 1.50 -1.41
CA VAL A 38 11.75 1.18 -1.55
C VAL A 38 12.47 2.31 -2.26
N GLU A 39 13.62 2.68 -1.73
CA GLU A 39 14.50 3.68 -2.34
C GLU A 39 15.93 3.19 -2.20
N ASP A 40 16.66 3.21 -3.31
CA ASP A 40 18.06 2.75 -3.35
C ASP A 40 18.23 1.33 -2.79
N GLY A 41 17.28 0.46 -3.09
CA GLY A 41 17.33 -0.93 -2.64
C GLY A 41 16.99 -1.15 -1.18
N LYS A 42 16.57 -0.11 -0.47
CA LYS A 42 16.23 -0.22 0.95
C LYS A 42 14.77 0.13 1.18
N VAL A 43 14.13 -0.63 2.07
CA VAL A 43 12.75 -0.36 2.45
C VAL A 43 12.73 0.85 3.37
N LYS A 44 12.02 1.89 2.95
CA LYS A 44 11.88 3.13 3.71
C LYS A 44 10.61 3.16 4.55
N GLY A 45 9.62 2.39 4.15
CA GLY A 45 8.35 2.35 4.86
C GLY A 45 7.36 1.49 4.12
N ILE A 46 6.12 1.55 4.56
CA ILE A 46 5.02 0.81 3.95
C ILE A 46 3.85 1.77 3.76
N VAL A 47 3.24 1.73 2.58
CA VAL A 47 2.02 2.49 2.33
C VAL A 47 0.86 1.51 2.39
N ALA A 48 -0.13 1.81 3.22
CA ALA A 48 -1.31 0.96 3.39
C ALA A 48 -2.50 1.55 2.64
N GLU A 49 -3.44 0.69 2.30
CA GLU A 49 -4.65 1.09 1.59
C GLU A 49 -5.39 2.21 2.34
N LYS A 50 -5.52 2.10 3.65
CA LYS A 50 -6.22 3.13 4.42
C LYS A 50 -5.49 4.47 4.42
N ASP A 51 -4.16 4.46 4.34
CA ASP A 51 -3.39 5.71 4.25
C ASP A 51 -3.72 6.44 2.96
N VAL A 52 -3.83 5.68 1.87
CA VAL A 52 -4.20 6.22 0.56
C VAL A 52 -5.62 6.77 0.61
N LEU A 53 -6.55 6.01 1.18
CA LEU A 53 -7.95 6.42 1.27
C LEU A 53 -8.10 7.69 2.10
N HIS A 54 -7.35 7.82 3.20
CA HIS A 54 -7.41 9.02 4.03
C HIS A 54 -6.95 10.26 3.29
N ARG A 55 -5.97 10.11 2.40
CA ARG A 55 -5.49 11.23 1.59
C ARG A 55 -6.45 11.63 0.49
N MET A 56 -7.04 10.64 -0.16
CA MET A 56 -7.95 10.89 -1.27
C MET A 56 -9.35 11.27 -0.81
N PHE A 57 -9.77 10.77 0.35
CA PHE A 57 -11.10 11.01 0.90
C PHE A 57 -10.99 11.38 2.37
N PRO A 58 -10.63 12.63 2.67
CA PRO A 58 -10.38 13.04 4.06
C PRO A 58 -11.54 12.82 5.03
N GLY A 59 -12.76 12.79 4.54
CA GLY A 59 -13.93 12.57 5.39
C GLY A 59 -14.32 11.11 5.57
N LEU A 60 -13.55 10.20 4.99
CA LEU A 60 -13.92 8.79 4.99
C LEU A 60 -13.95 8.16 6.37
N GLU A 61 -13.10 8.62 7.26
CA GLU A 61 -13.04 8.13 8.63
C GLU A 61 -14.37 8.33 9.35
N ASP A 62 -14.92 9.52 9.26
CA ASP A 62 -16.21 9.85 9.87
C ASP A 62 -17.32 9.00 9.28
N PHE A 63 -17.28 8.83 7.98
CA PHE A 63 -18.25 8.05 7.27
C PHE A 63 -18.17 6.58 7.69
N LYS A 64 -16.94 6.07 7.81
CA LYS A 64 -16.70 4.68 8.18
C LYS A 64 -17.19 4.39 9.59
N ASP A 65 -16.99 5.30 10.51
CA ASP A 65 -17.47 5.16 11.88
C ASP A 65 -19.00 5.10 11.92
N GLY A 66 -19.64 5.86 11.05
CA GLY A 66 -21.09 5.86 10.96
C GLY A 66 -21.65 4.59 10.36
N MET A 67 -20.86 3.82 9.66
CA MET A 67 -21.28 2.59 9.01
C MET A 67 -21.14 1.36 9.90
N VAL A 68 -20.42 1.48 10.96
CA VAL A 68 -20.24 0.39 11.90
C VAL A 68 -21.35 0.39 12.95
#